data_f41e4113428c8fb064f94a7ecd393b8c
#
_entry.id   f41e4113428c8fb064f94a7ecd393b8c
#
_cell.length_a   1.000
_cell.length_b   1.000
_cell.length_c   1.000
_cell.angle_alpha   90.00
_cell.angle_beta   90.00
_cell.angle_gamma   90.00
#
_symmetry.space_group_name_H-M   'P 1'
#
loop_
_entity.id
_entity.type
_entity.pdbx_description
1 polymer ?
#
loop_
_entity_poly.entity_id
_entity_poly.type
_entity_poly.pdbx_seq_one_letter_code
_entity_poly.pdbx_strand_id
1 'polypeptide(L)'
;MNSIAIRACTLAALAGLWCAVPALAAPAPAAPAEQYYGPDDFSRVDKIDAHVHVHGPATRFMAQARADQMRILTINVDYGDFPPLVDQQAGAIELRRNNPGRAAFVASFPAGELLAEDWPARVLHELDAAVAAGAVGVKVWKNIGMELRDADGHYVMPDDARLEPLVAYVERTGLVLLGHQAEPLNCWLPMAQMTVHSDREYFTEHPQYYMHDHPEMPGHDQILAARDRMLVRHPHLKFDALHLASLEWDVDRLAAFLDHFPNASADLAARLVHLEYQAARDPARVRAFLIRYQDRLLYASDYSYGPADGDDAALAAVHAGWLADWRFLATDLPMATTEFAQPFHGLHLPRSVIDKLYRDNAKRLFPGAWGS
;
A
#
# COMPACT_ATOMS: atom_id res chain seq x y z
N MET A 1 101.64 34.24 3.30
CA MET A 1 101.30 34.08 1.86
C MET A 1 99.79 34.18 1.73
N ASN A 2 99.35 35.19 1.16
CA ASN A 2 98.09 35.86 0.99
C ASN A 2 96.82 35.07 1.07
N SER A 3 95.92 35.41 2.00
CA SER A 3 94.53 35.04 2.05
C SER A 3 93.69 36.21 1.62
N ILE A 4 92.86 36.05 0.64
CA ILE A 4 91.84 37.05 0.19
C ILE A 4 90.57 36.69 0.81
N ALA A 5 90.01 37.63 1.58
CA ALA A 5 88.66 37.53 2.21
C ALA A 5 87.59 38.07 1.26
N ILE A 6 86.58 37.27 0.98
CA ILE A 6 85.41 37.66 0.20
C ILE A 6 84.31 37.95 1.18
N ARG A 7 83.81 39.21 1.14
CA ARG A 7 82.61 39.65 1.92
C ARG A 7 81.34 39.18 1.20
N ALA A 8 80.47 38.47 1.89
CA ALA A 8 79.13 38.13 1.43
C ALA A 8 78.13 39.25 1.81
N CYS A 9 77.46 39.78 0.81
CA CYS A 9 76.32 40.68 1.00
C CYS A 9 75.06 39.85 1.30
N THR A 10 74.47 40.07 2.45
CA THR A 10 73.15 39.54 2.83
C THR A 10 72.02 40.37 2.23
N LEU A 11 71.27 39.82 1.29
CA LEU A 11 69.96 40.37 0.83
C LEU A 11 68.88 39.97 1.84
N ALA A 12 68.23 40.95 2.46
CA ALA A 12 67.04 40.73 3.27
C ALA A 12 65.82 40.59 2.35
N ALA A 13 65.20 39.42 2.34
CA ALA A 13 63.93 39.19 1.65
C ALA A 13 62.76 39.66 2.56
N LEU A 14 62.03 40.68 2.13
CA LEU A 14 60.74 41.09 2.71
C LEU A 14 59.66 40.09 2.32
N ALA A 15 59.27 39.22 3.22
CA ALA A 15 58.10 38.37 3.08
C ALA A 15 56.79 39.18 3.35
N GLY A 16 56.07 39.51 2.27
CA GLY A 16 54.76 40.12 2.39
C GLY A 16 53.72 39.07 2.88
N LEU A 17 53.19 39.26 4.10
CA LEU A 17 52.03 38.50 4.55
C LEU A 17 50.80 38.96 3.75
N TRP A 18 50.35 38.12 2.83
CA TRP A 18 49.00 38.20 2.28
C TRP A 18 48.02 37.58 3.28
N CYS A 19 47.25 38.45 3.98
CA CYS A 19 46.06 38.00 4.72
C CYS A 19 44.98 37.57 3.71
N ALA A 20 44.80 36.27 3.57
CA ALA A 20 43.66 35.72 2.85
C ALA A 20 42.39 36.01 3.66
N VAL A 21 41.56 36.93 3.17
CA VAL A 21 40.20 37.12 3.70
C VAL A 21 39.36 35.91 3.31
N PRO A 22 38.78 35.16 4.27
CA PRO A 22 37.89 34.03 3.91
C PRO A 22 36.70 34.61 3.13
N ALA A 23 36.53 34.15 1.89
CA ALA A 23 35.31 34.42 1.11
C ALA A 23 34.10 33.83 1.88
N LEU A 24 33.21 34.68 2.34
CA LEU A 24 31.91 34.26 2.85
C LEU A 24 31.21 33.46 1.72
N ALA A 25 30.98 32.17 1.94
CA ALA A 25 30.21 31.36 1.03
C ALA A 25 28.81 31.99 0.89
N ALA A 26 28.37 32.20 -0.35
CA ALA A 26 27.01 32.66 -0.59
C ALA A 26 26.01 31.72 0.07
N PRO A 27 24.93 32.22 0.70
CA PRO A 27 23.92 31.35 1.27
C PRO A 27 23.36 30.44 0.18
N ALA A 28 23.23 29.14 0.51
CA ALA A 28 22.59 28.20 -0.38
C ALA A 28 21.21 28.71 -0.79
N PRO A 29 20.79 28.54 -2.06
CA PRO A 29 19.46 28.96 -2.49
C PRO A 29 18.41 28.33 -1.55
N ALA A 30 17.48 29.16 -1.08
CA ALA A 30 16.37 28.68 -0.26
C ALA A 30 15.64 27.54 -0.99
N ALA A 31 15.35 26.46 -0.27
CA ALA A 31 14.55 25.37 -0.82
C ALA A 31 13.22 25.96 -1.36
N PRO A 32 12.73 25.52 -2.52
CA PRO A 32 11.46 26.00 -3.03
C PRO A 32 10.37 25.80 -1.98
N ALA A 33 9.50 26.79 -1.82
CA ALA A 33 8.38 26.69 -0.88
C ALA A 33 7.56 25.43 -1.18
N GLU A 34 7.17 24.68 -0.14
CA GLU A 34 6.29 23.53 -0.29
C GLU A 34 5.00 23.94 -0.98
N GLN A 35 4.57 23.16 -1.96
CA GLN A 35 3.31 23.36 -2.67
C GLN A 35 2.28 22.35 -2.14
N TYR A 36 1.02 22.77 -2.11
CA TYR A 36 -0.10 21.98 -1.62
C TYR A 36 -1.21 21.93 -2.64
N TYR A 37 -2.02 20.88 -2.59
CA TYR A 37 -3.26 20.79 -3.34
C TYR A 37 -4.42 21.33 -2.51
N GLY A 38 -5.41 21.88 -3.21
CA GLY A 38 -6.71 22.23 -2.62
C GLY A 38 -7.79 21.17 -2.90
N PRO A 39 -8.99 21.37 -2.35
CA PRO A 39 -10.11 20.44 -2.58
C PRO A 39 -10.53 20.39 -4.07
N ASP A 40 -10.42 21.50 -4.81
CA ASP A 40 -10.81 21.58 -6.22
C ASP A 40 -9.81 20.91 -7.18
N ASP A 41 -8.64 20.52 -6.69
CA ASP A 41 -7.64 19.82 -7.50
C ASP A 41 -7.97 18.33 -7.67
N PHE A 42 -8.88 17.77 -6.85
CA PHE A 42 -9.27 16.38 -6.90
C PHE A 42 -9.63 15.88 -8.30
N SER A 43 -10.48 16.61 -9.02
CA SER A 43 -10.92 16.22 -10.36
C SER A 43 -9.90 16.48 -11.48
N ARG A 44 -8.75 17.09 -11.16
CA ARG A 44 -7.70 17.47 -12.12
C ARG A 44 -6.44 16.64 -12.02
N VAL A 45 -6.13 16.16 -10.82
CA VAL A 45 -4.92 15.37 -10.54
C VAL A 45 -5.10 13.94 -10.98
N ASP A 46 -4.16 13.43 -11.78
CA ASP A 46 -4.11 12.01 -12.19
C ASP A 46 -3.78 11.13 -10.99
N LYS A 47 -4.67 10.19 -10.67
CA LYS A 47 -4.61 9.32 -9.50
C LYS A 47 -4.76 7.86 -9.87
N ILE A 48 -4.30 6.99 -8.98
CA ILE A 48 -4.46 5.55 -9.04
C ILE A 48 -5.04 5.10 -7.72
N ASP A 49 -6.15 4.37 -7.77
CA ASP A 49 -6.63 3.53 -6.69
C ASP A 49 -6.01 2.14 -6.88
N ALA A 50 -5.06 1.79 -6.02
CA ALA A 50 -4.25 0.60 -6.17
C ALA A 50 -4.90 -0.68 -5.62
N HIS A 51 -6.14 -0.60 -5.12
CA HIS A 51 -6.87 -1.75 -4.59
C HIS A 51 -8.38 -1.55 -4.70
N VAL A 52 -8.97 -2.13 -5.72
CA VAL A 52 -10.43 -2.24 -5.88
C VAL A 52 -10.79 -3.66 -6.31
N HIS A 53 -12.04 -4.04 -6.14
CA HIS A 53 -12.59 -5.32 -6.60
C HIS A 53 -13.71 -5.04 -7.60
N VAL A 54 -13.37 -5.09 -8.90
CA VAL A 54 -14.33 -4.80 -9.98
C VAL A 54 -14.73 -6.08 -10.69
N HIS A 55 -16.02 -6.40 -10.63
CA HIS A 55 -16.58 -7.61 -11.20
C HIS A 55 -17.52 -7.28 -12.36
N GLY A 56 -17.31 -7.94 -13.50
CA GLY A 56 -18.15 -7.81 -14.70
C GLY A 56 -17.95 -6.48 -15.46
N PRO A 57 -18.88 -6.13 -16.36
CA PRO A 57 -18.78 -4.95 -17.21
C PRO A 57 -19.02 -3.68 -16.39
N ALA A 58 -17.96 -3.04 -15.94
CA ALA A 58 -17.99 -1.87 -15.06
C ALA A 58 -17.99 -0.53 -15.83
N THR A 59 -18.76 -0.41 -16.91
CA THR A 59 -18.76 0.78 -17.77
C THR A 59 -19.07 2.06 -17.00
N ARG A 60 -20.05 2.02 -16.10
CA ARG A 60 -20.45 3.20 -15.30
C ARG A 60 -19.40 3.54 -14.24
N PHE A 61 -18.85 2.52 -13.54
CA PHE A 61 -17.76 2.70 -12.59
C PHE A 61 -16.54 3.33 -13.28
N MET A 62 -16.15 2.82 -14.45
CA MET A 62 -15.03 3.39 -15.21
C MET A 62 -15.33 4.79 -15.76
N ALA A 63 -16.59 5.14 -16.01
CA ALA A 63 -16.98 6.50 -16.36
C ALA A 63 -16.78 7.46 -15.17
N GLN A 64 -17.21 7.05 -13.97
CA GLN A 64 -16.98 7.81 -12.73
C GLN A 64 -15.47 7.94 -12.44
N ALA A 65 -14.73 6.85 -12.53
CA ALA A 65 -13.28 6.86 -12.33
C ALA A 65 -12.57 7.83 -13.30
N ARG A 66 -13.03 7.91 -14.57
CA ARG A 66 -12.50 8.89 -15.53
C ARG A 66 -12.85 10.33 -15.14
N ALA A 67 -14.06 10.58 -14.69
CA ALA A 67 -14.49 11.92 -14.24
C ALA A 67 -13.64 12.40 -13.07
N ASP A 68 -13.28 11.51 -12.17
CA ASP A 68 -12.44 11.76 -10.98
C ASP A 68 -10.93 11.66 -11.28
N GLN A 69 -10.52 11.52 -12.54
CA GLN A 69 -9.12 11.29 -12.93
C GLN A 69 -8.48 10.10 -12.18
N MET A 70 -9.27 9.08 -11.83
CA MET A 70 -8.83 7.85 -11.17
C MET A 70 -8.53 6.76 -12.19
N ARG A 71 -7.37 6.12 -12.07
CA ARG A 71 -7.03 4.83 -12.67
C ARG A 71 -7.21 3.77 -11.59
N ILE A 72 -7.35 2.51 -11.96
CA ILE A 72 -7.61 1.45 -11.00
C ILE A 72 -6.67 0.26 -11.18
N LEU A 73 -6.40 -0.41 -10.07
CA LEU A 73 -5.86 -1.76 -10.01
C LEU A 73 -6.93 -2.67 -9.41
N THR A 74 -7.60 -3.47 -10.25
CA THR A 74 -8.56 -4.46 -9.75
C THR A 74 -7.83 -5.72 -9.30
N ILE A 75 -8.22 -6.26 -8.14
CA ILE A 75 -7.58 -7.41 -7.52
C ILE A 75 -8.57 -8.57 -7.48
N ASN A 76 -8.19 -9.69 -8.10
CA ASN A 76 -8.91 -10.94 -7.96
C ASN A 76 -8.61 -11.54 -6.58
N VAL A 77 -9.61 -12.15 -5.95
CA VAL A 77 -9.47 -12.72 -4.61
C VAL A 77 -10.29 -14.00 -4.44
N ASP A 78 -9.71 -14.99 -3.77
CA ASP A 78 -10.37 -16.25 -3.44
C ASP A 78 -11.30 -16.08 -2.22
N TYR A 79 -12.39 -15.31 -2.43
CA TYR A 79 -13.40 -14.98 -1.42
C TYR A 79 -14.77 -15.55 -1.82
N GLY A 80 -15.41 -16.24 -0.87
CA GLY A 80 -16.63 -16.98 -1.14
C GLY A 80 -17.83 -16.15 -1.58
N ASP A 81 -17.88 -14.88 -1.22
CA ASP A 81 -18.96 -13.96 -1.60
C ASP A 81 -18.72 -13.29 -2.97
N PHE A 82 -17.54 -13.48 -3.56
CA PHE A 82 -17.21 -12.97 -4.88
C PHE A 82 -17.46 -14.03 -5.96
N PRO A 83 -17.56 -13.64 -7.25
CA PRO A 83 -17.63 -14.59 -8.34
C PRO A 83 -16.44 -15.57 -8.34
N PRO A 84 -16.59 -16.76 -8.92
CA PRO A 84 -15.46 -17.71 -9.07
C PRO A 84 -14.22 -17.04 -9.68
N LEU A 85 -13.02 -17.45 -9.26
CA LEU A 85 -11.76 -16.84 -9.72
C LEU A 85 -11.62 -16.83 -11.24
N VAL A 86 -12.13 -17.86 -11.93
CA VAL A 86 -12.13 -17.92 -13.41
C VAL A 86 -12.93 -16.78 -14.02
N ASP A 87 -14.07 -16.43 -13.42
CA ASP A 87 -14.93 -15.33 -13.90
C ASP A 87 -14.32 -13.97 -13.54
N GLN A 88 -13.74 -13.83 -12.35
CA GLN A 88 -12.99 -12.63 -11.95
C GLN A 88 -11.83 -12.39 -12.93
N GLN A 89 -11.04 -13.43 -13.24
CA GLN A 89 -9.92 -13.34 -14.17
C GLN A 89 -10.37 -12.92 -15.58
N ALA A 90 -11.44 -13.52 -16.11
CA ALA A 90 -11.99 -13.16 -17.40
C ALA A 90 -12.48 -11.71 -17.43
N GLY A 91 -13.20 -11.29 -16.37
CA GLY A 91 -13.68 -9.91 -16.20
C GLY A 91 -12.55 -8.89 -16.12
N ALA A 92 -11.50 -9.19 -15.36
CA ALA A 92 -10.33 -8.32 -15.20
C ALA A 92 -9.54 -8.12 -16.51
N ILE A 93 -9.38 -9.19 -17.30
CA ILE A 93 -8.77 -9.14 -18.65
C ILE A 93 -9.62 -8.24 -19.56
N GLU A 94 -10.93 -8.43 -19.56
CA GLU A 94 -11.85 -7.62 -20.35
C GLU A 94 -11.85 -6.16 -19.92
N LEU A 95 -11.89 -5.89 -18.61
CA LEU A 95 -11.83 -4.54 -18.05
C LEU A 95 -10.56 -3.80 -18.50
N ARG A 96 -9.40 -4.46 -18.40
CA ARG A 96 -8.12 -3.93 -18.86
C ARG A 96 -8.11 -3.65 -20.37
N ARG A 97 -8.60 -4.59 -21.16
CA ARG A 97 -8.68 -4.46 -22.62
C ARG A 97 -9.55 -3.28 -23.06
N ASN A 98 -10.70 -3.09 -22.40
CA ASN A 98 -11.66 -2.03 -22.71
C ASN A 98 -11.26 -0.67 -22.14
N ASN A 99 -10.28 -0.62 -21.22
CA ASN A 99 -9.79 0.60 -20.55
C ASN A 99 -8.26 0.69 -20.59
N PRO A 100 -7.63 0.73 -21.77
CA PRO A 100 -6.18 0.74 -21.90
C PRO A 100 -5.57 1.96 -21.18
N GLY A 101 -4.53 1.71 -20.39
CA GLY A 101 -3.87 2.74 -19.57
C GLY A 101 -4.68 3.27 -18.38
N ARG A 102 -5.87 2.72 -18.14
CA ARG A 102 -6.74 3.15 -17.03
C ARG A 102 -7.05 2.04 -16.03
N ALA A 103 -7.05 0.77 -16.47
CA ALA A 103 -7.28 -0.38 -15.63
C ALA A 103 -6.11 -1.37 -15.77
N ALA A 104 -5.67 -1.90 -14.65
CA ALA A 104 -4.74 -3.01 -14.51
C ALA A 104 -5.34 -4.05 -13.57
N PHE A 105 -4.75 -5.25 -13.48
CA PHE A 105 -5.26 -6.27 -12.59
C PHE A 105 -4.17 -7.13 -11.94
N VAL A 106 -4.53 -7.70 -10.80
CA VAL A 106 -3.76 -8.67 -10.01
C VAL A 106 -4.49 -10.00 -10.06
N ALA A 107 -3.74 -11.08 -10.30
CA ALA A 107 -4.27 -12.44 -10.27
C ALA A 107 -4.38 -12.96 -8.83
N SER A 108 -5.15 -14.02 -8.64
CA SER A 108 -5.21 -14.82 -7.42
C SER A 108 -5.25 -16.30 -7.78
N PHE A 109 -5.32 -17.16 -6.78
CA PHE A 109 -5.31 -18.61 -6.92
C PHE A 109 -6.28 -19.26 -5.94
N PRO A 110 -6.81 -20.46 -6.25
CA PRO A 110 -7.70 -21.18 -5.34
C PRO A 110 -6.90 -21.81 -4.20
N ALA A 111 -6.90 -21.16 -3.03
CA ALA A 111 -6.14 -21.60 -1.86
C ALA A 111 -6.67 -22.91 -1.27
N GLY A 112 -7.97 -23.21 -1.40
CA GLY A 112 -8.57 -24.47 -0.96
C GLY A 112 -7.97 -25.73 -1.61
N GLU A 113 -7.32 -25.58 -2.75
CA GLU A 113 -6.66 -26.67 -3.47
C GLU A 113 -5.21 -26.92 -3.06
N LEU A 114 -4.65 -26.10 -2.15
CA LEU A 114 -3.25 -26.13 -1.69
C LEU A 114 -2.78 -27.52 -1.20
N LEU A 115 -3.71 -28.37 -0.75
CA LEU A 115 -3.41 -29.71 -0.26
C LEU A 115 -3.27 -30.76 -1.37
N ALA A 116 -3.60 -30.44 -2.62
CA ALA A 116 -3.46 -31.37 -3.73
C ALA A 116 -1.98 -31.48 -4.15
N GLU A 117 -1.51 -32.70 -4.43
CA GLU A 117 -0.12 -32.99 -4.79
C GLU A 117 0.34 -32.21 -6.04
N ASP A 118 -0.54 -32.05 -7.02
CA ASP A 118 -0.29 -31.35 -8.27
C ASP A 118 -0.48 -29.84 -8.18
N TRP A 119 -0.93 -29.31 -7.05
CA TRP A 119 -1.25 -27.91 -6.87
C TRP A 119 -0.11 -26.96 -7.28
N PRO A 120 1.16 -27.18 -6.89
CA PRO A 120 2.23 -26.26 -7.25
C PRO A 120 2.42 -26.11 -8.76
N ALA A 121 2.35 -27.21 -9.50
CA ALA A 121 2.51 -27.18 -10.95
C ALA A 121 1.32 -26.49 -11.63
N ARG A 122 0.10 -26.77 -11.16
CA ARG A 122 -1.13 -26.22 -11.72
C ARG A 122 -1.25 -24.73 -11.46
N VAL A 123 -1.05 -24.28 -10.23
CA VAL A 123 -1.13 -22.84 -9.88
C VAL A 123 -0.09 -22.02 -10.63
N LEU A 124 1.15 -22.53 -10.79
CA LEU A 124 2.18 -21.81 -11.54
C LEU A 124 1.82 -21.70 -13.02
N HIS A 125 1.23 -22.74 -13.61
CA HIS A 125 0.74 -22.69 -15.00
C HIS A 125 -0.39 -21.66 -15.17
N GLU A 126 -1.34 -21.60 -14.24
CA GLU A 126 -2.43 -20.61 -14.24
C GLU A 126 -1.91 -19.19 -14.08
N LEU A 127 -0.91 -18.97 -13.21
CA LEU A 127 -0.26 -17.69 -13.03
C LEU A 127 0.54 -17.25 -14.28
N ASP A 128 1.22 -18.18 -14.95
CA ASP A 128 1.89 -17.88 -16.23
C ASP A 128 0.87 -17.40 -17.27
N ALA A 129 -0.30 -18.03 -17.35
CA ALA A 129 -1.39 -17.60 -18.24
C ALA A 129 -1.95 -16.21 -17.85
N ALA A 130 -2.12 -15.95 -16.54
CA ALA A 130 -2.58 -14.66 -16.05
C ALA A 130 -1.58 -13.53 -16.35
N VAL A 131 -0.28 -13.79 -16.16
CA VAL A 131 0.81 -12.85 -16.48
C VAL A 131 0.87 -12.59 -17.98
N ALA A 132 0.75 -13.61 -18.81
CA ALA A 132 0.68 -13.46 -20.27
C ALA A 132 -0.54 -12.62 -20.70
N ALA A 133 -1.65 -12.66 -19.94
CA ALA A 133 -2.83 -11.82 -20.14
C ALA A 133 -2.66 -10.39 -19.54
N GLY A 134 -1.59 -10.15 -18.80
CA GLY A 134 -1.20 -8.85 -18.28
C GLY A 134 -1.46 -8.61 -16.80
N ALA A 135 -1.58 -9.67 -16.00
CA ALA A 135 -1.54 -9.55 -14.53
C ALA A 135 -0.20 -8.97 -14.07
N VAL A 136 -0.23 -8.08 -13.10
CA VAL A 136 0.96 -7.37 -12.61
C VAL A 136 1.39 -7.78 -11.22
N GLY A 137 0.66 -8.68 -10.58
CA GLY A 137 0.94 -9.21 -9.24
C GLY A 137 0.06 -10.42 -8.93
N VAL A 138 0.27 -10.97 -7.74
CA VAL A 138 -0.48 -12.13 -7.21
C VAL A 138 -0.98 -11.81 -5.81
N LYS A 139 -2.28 -12.01 -5.57
CA LYS A 139 -2.92 -11.80 -4.26
C LYS A 139 -2.89 -13.08 -3.43
N VAL A 140 -2.45 -12.96 -2.19
CA VAL A 140 -2.71 -13.91 -1.10
C VAL A 140 -3.75 -13.30 -0.17
N TRP A 141 -4.84 -14.03 0.08
CA TRP A 141 -5.93 -13.53 0.90
C TRP A 141 -5.87 -14.11 2.33
N LYS A 142 -6.62 -13.50 3.24
CA LYS A 142 -6.67 -13.84 4.68
C LYS A 142 -7.17 -15.25 5.00
N ASN A 143 -7.80 -15.96 4.04
CA ASN A 143 -8.13 -17.37 4.22
C ASN A 143 -6.88 -18.20 4.59
N ILE A 144 -5.70 -17.80 4.10
CA ILE A 144 -4.41 -18.30 4.58
C ILE A 144 -4.06 -17.58 5.88
N GLY A 145 -4.07 -18.31 6.96
CA GLY A 145 -3.86 -17.83 8.33
C GLY A 145 -5.12 -17.76 9.17
N MET A 146 -6.32 -17.70 8.56
CA MET A 146 -7.57 -17.52 9.31
C MET A 146 -8.64 -18.60 9.05
N GLU A 147 -8.63 -19.28 7.90
CA GLU A 147 -9.69 -20.22 7.53
C GLU A 147 -9.12 -21.59 7.11
N LEU A 148 -8.17 -21.57 6.18
CA LEU A 148 -7.66 -22.79 5.56
C LEU A 148 -6.95 -23.68 6.57
N ARG A 149 -7.36 -24.96 6.63
CA ARG A 149 -6.75 -25.98 7.47
C ARG A 149 -6.17 -27.12 6.64
N ASP A 150 -5.10 -27.72 7.13
CA ASP A 150 -4.54 -28.91 6.54
C ASP A 150 -5.31 -30.19 6.95
N ALA A 151 -4.85 -31.36 6.47
CA ALA A 151 -5.49 -32.64 6.74
C ALA A 151 -5.52 -33.01 8.23
N ASP A 152 -4.61 -32.46 9.03
CA ASP A 152 -4.51 -32.69 10.48
C ASP A 152 -5.31 -31.64 11.27
N GLY A 153 -5.96 -30.69 10.58
CA GLY A 153 -6.77 -29.64 11.17
C GLY A 153 -5.99 -28.40 11.61
N HIS A 154 -4.67 -28.31 11.34
CA HIS A 154 -3.87 -27.13 11.64
C HIS A 154 -4.12 -26.02 10.62
N TYR A 155 -4.10 -24.76 11.05
CA TYR A 155 -4.21 -23.63 10.15
C TYR A 155 -2.99 -23.55 9.22
N VAL A 156 -3.26 -23.33 7.92
CA VAL A 156 -2.23 -23.01 6.93
C VAL A 156 -1.81 -21.57 7.12
N MET A 157 -0.60 -21.36 7.63
CA MET A 157 -0.08 -20.04 7.93
C MET A 157 0.63 -19.40 6.71
N PRO A 158 0.84 -18.07 6.67
CA PRO A 158 1.52 -17.40 5.57
C PRO A 158 2.91 -17.91 5.22
N ASP A 159 3.61 -18.54 6.17
CA ASP A 159 4.94 -19.16 6.01
C ASP A 159 4.91 -20.66 5.77
N ASP A 160 3.76 -21.23 5.47
CA ASP A 160 3.63 -22.68 5.20
C ASP A 160 4.50 -23.08 4.01
N ALA A 161 5.21 -24.21 4.16
CA ALA A 161 6.10 -24.73 3.13
C ALA A 161 5.42 -25.03 1.78
N ARG A 162 4.13 -25.33 1.81
CA ARG A 162 3.33 -25.58 0.60
C ARG A 162 3.18 -24.33 -0.28
N LEU A 163 3.25 -23.12 0.31
CA LEU A 163 3.23 -21.85 -0.40
C LEU A 163 4.58 -21.45 -1.02
N GLU A 164 5.67 -22.12 -0.62
CA GLU A 164 7.02 -21.82 -1.05
C GLU A 164 7.19 -21.77 -2.58
N PRO A 165 6.65 -22.73 -3.38
CA PRO A 165 6.74 -22.67 -4.84
C PRO A 165 6.12 -21.41 -5.44
N LEU A 166 4.98 -20.95 -4.90
CA LEU A 166 4.28 -19.75 -5.35
C LEU A 166 5.07 -18.49 -4.97
N VAL A 167 5.52 -18.36 -3.72
CA VAL A 167 6.27 -17.18 -3.26
C VAL A 167 7.60 -17.06 -4.01
N ALA A 168 8.33 -18.18 -4.18
CA ALA A 168 9.56 -18.22 -4.95
C ALA A 168 9.34 -17.89 -6.44
N TYR A 169 8.21 -18.29 -7.01
CA TYR A 169 7.83 -17.91 -8.37
C TYR A 169 7.64 -16.39 -8.48
N VAL A 170 6.88 -15.77 -7.58
CA VAL A 170 6.63 -14.33 -7.57
C VAL A 170 7.94 -13.55 -7.39
N GLU A 171 8.80 -13.97 -6.45
CA GLU A 171 10.10 -13.34 -6.24
C GLU A 171 10.98 -13.42 -7.49
N ARG A 172 11.12 -14.61 -8.09
CA ARG A 172 11.95 -14.84 -9.29
C ARG A 172 11.46 -14.09 -10.52
N THR A 173 10.15 -13.96 -10.71
CA THR A 173 9.56 -13.25 -11.85
C THR A 173 9.54 -11.74 -11.67
N GLY A 174 9.80 -11.25 -10.45
CA GLY A 174 9.77 -9.83 -10.11
C GLY A 174 8.38 -9.22 -10.08
N LEU A 175 7.34 -10.07 -10.05
CA LEU A 175 5.96 -9.67 -9.76
C LEU A 175 5.84 -9.15 -8.32
N VAL A 176 4.72 -8.52 -8.03
CA VAL A 176 4.39 -8.10 -6.66
C VAL A 176 3.53 -9.17 -6.01
N LEU A 177 3.88 -9.59 -4.78
CA LEU A 177 2.99 -10.36 -3.92
C LEU A 177 2.17 -9.37 -3.09
N LEU A 178 0.86 -9.40 -3.25
CA LEU A 178 -0.07 -8.58 -2.48
C LEU A 178 -0.63 -9.43 -1.34
N GLY A 179 -0.31 -9.07 -0.11
CA GLY A 179 -0.66 -9.88 1.06
C GLY A 179 -1.69 -9.24 1.96
N HIS A 180 -2.90 -9.81 2.00
CA HIS A 180 -3.88 -9.54 3.04
C HIS A 180 -3.72 -10.64 4.11
N GLN A 181 -2.84 -10.42 5.08
CA GLN A 181 -2.62 -11.33 6.19
C GLN A 181 -3.11 -10.70 7.49
N ALA A 182 -4.04 -11.36 8.13
CA ALA A 182 -4.84 -10.91 9.27
C ALA A 182 -5.84 -9.78 8.95
N GLU A 183 -6.89 -9.73 9.72
CA GLU A 183 -7.85 -8.63 9.83
C GLU A 183 -7.27 -7.49 10.68
N PRO A 184 -7.92 -6.33 10.79
CA PRO A 184 -7.49 -5.29 11.73
C PRO A 184 -7.48 -5.80 13.17
N LEU A 185 -6.63 -5.20 14.02
CA LEU A 185 -6.51 -5.61 15.43
C LEU A 185 -7.87 -5.62 16.14
N ASN A 186 -8.80 -4.75 15.76
CA ASN A 186 -10.16 -4.73 16.30
C ASN A 186 -10.86 -6.11 16.23
N CYS A 187 -10.54 -6.95 15.25
CA CYS A 187 -11.06 -8.30 15.10
C CYS A 187 -10.82 -9.20 16.33
N TRP A 188 -9.74 -8.96 17.08
CA TRP A 188 -9.38 -9.72 18.30
C TRP A 188 -9.76 -9.01 19.59
N LEU A 189 -10.36 -7.80 19.50
CA LEU A 189 -10.76 -7.03 20.68
C LEU A 189 -12.25 -7.24 21.01
N PRO A 190 -12.65 -7.11 22.27
CA PRO A 190 -14.06 -6.98 22.61
C PRO A 190 -14.70 -5.81 21.83
N MET A 191 -15.94 -5.97 21.36
CA MET A 191 -16.70 -4.95 20.59
C MET A 191 -16.62 -3.55 21.22
N ALA A 192 -16.68 -3.46 22.55
CA ALA A 192 -16.62 -2.19 23.27
C ALA A 192 -15.24 -1.48 23.20
N GLN A 193 -14.19 -2.19 22.81
CA GLN A 193 -12.83 -1.66 22.69
C GLN A 193 -12.45 -1.35 21.24
N MET A 194 -13.28 -1.72 20.27
CA MET A 194 -13.03 -1.40 18.86
C MET A 194 -13.07 0.11 18.64
N THR A 195 -12.12 0.59 17.85
CA THR A 195 -11.87 2.03 17.70
C THR A 195 -12.76 2.72 16.68
N VAL A 196 -13.20 1.99 15.64
CA VAL A 196 -14.01 2.52 14.54
C VAL A 196 -15.35 1.79 14.43
N HIS A 197 -16.36 2.47 13.89
CA HIS A 197 -17.73 1.92 13.82
C HIS A 197 -17.84 0.84 12.76
N SER A 198 -17.24 1.06 11.61
CA SER A 198 -17.26 0.12 10.48
C SER A 198 -16.74 -1.28 10.84
N ASP A 199 -15.67 -1.39 11.64
CA ASP A 199 -15.20 -2.69 12.12
C ASP A 199 -16.24 -3.38 13.02
N ARG A 200 -16.90 -2.62 13.93
CA ARG A 200 -17.96 -3.18 14.77
C ARG A 200 -19.14 -3.69 13.95
N GLU A 201 -19.54 -2.93 12.94
CA GLU A 201 -20.61 -3.33 12.02
C GLU A 201 -20.21 -4.58 11.24
N TYR A 202 -19.02 -4.57 10.61
CA TYR A 202 -18.51 -5.70 9.84
C TYR A 202 -18.45 -7.01 10.65
N PHE A 203 -17.86 -6.98 11.84
CA PHE A 203 -17.76 -8.19 12.67
C PHE A 203 -19.08 -8.61 13.32
N THR A 204 -20.05 -7.72 13.42
CA THR A 204 -21.41 -8.07 13.82
C THR A 204 -22.13 -8.82 12.68
N GLU A 205 -21.95 -8.39 11.43
CA GLU A 205 -22.56 -9.01 10.25
C GLU A 205 -21.83 -10.28 9.80
N HIS A 206 -20.52 -10.39 10.12
CA HIS A 206 -19.65 -11.51 9.72
C HIS A 206 -19.00 -12.17 10.96
N PRO A 207 -19.81 -12.78 11.87
CA PRO A 207 -19.29 -13.34 13.11
C PRO A 207 -18.24 -14.46 12.90
N GLN A 208 -18.25 -15.12 11.75
CA GLN A 208 -17.23 -16.12 11.38
C GLN A 208 -15.82 -15.52 11.25
N TYR A 209 -15.70 -14.22 11.06
CA TYR A 209 -14.42 -13.48 10.99
C TYR A 209 -14.09 -12.76 12.29
N TYR A 210 -14.98 -12.79 13.33
CA TYR A 210 -14.74 -12.12 14.59
C TYR A 210 -13.89 -13.00 15.53
N MET A 211 -12.59 -12.90 15.41
CA MET A 211 -11.61 -13.77 16.08
C MET A 211 -11.64 -13.68 17.61
N HIS A 212 -12.17 -12.61 18.19
CA HIS A 212 -12.36 -12.50 19.64
C HIS A 212 -13.22 -13.63 20.20
N ASP A 213 -14.21 -14.10 19.46
CA ASP A 213 -15.12 -15.17 19.86
C ASP A 213 -14.61 -16.58 19.46
N HIS A 214 -13.44 -16.63 18.78
CA HIS A 214 -12.82 -17.86 18.28
C HIS A 214 -11.40 -18.06 18.84
N PRO A 215 -11.25 -18.33 20.16
CA PRO A 215 -9.93 -18.45 20.81
C PRO A 215 -9.09 -19.63 20.31
N GLU A 216 -9.69 -20.58 19.59
CA GLU A 216 -8.99 -21.70 18.93
C GLU A 216 -8.31 -21.28 17.63
N MET A 217 -8.59 -20.09 17.10
CA MET A 217 -7.99 -19.56 15.89
C MET A 217 -6.66 -18.87 16.20
N PRO A 218 -5.77 -18.72 15.19
CA PRO A 218 -4.51 -18.02 15.38
C PRO A 218 -4.72 -16.58 15.85
N GLY A 219 -3.90 -16.15 16.81
CA GLY A 219 -3.89 -14.76 17.24
C GLY A 219 -3.30 -13.83 16.16
N HIS A 220 -3.67 -12.53 16.21
CA HIS A 220 -3.18 -11.50 15.30
C HIS A 220 -1.66 -11.53 15.13
N ASP A 221 -0.90 -11.47 16.26
CA ASP A 221 0.56 -11.48 16.23
C ASP A 221 1.15 -12.79 15.67
N GLN A 222 0.45 -13.92 15.80
CA GLN A 222 0.90 -15.19 15.22
C GLN A 222 0.86 -15.18 13.71
N ILE A 223 -0.20 -14.61 13.12
CA ILE A 223 -0.36 -14.49 11.67
C ILE A 223 0.69 -13.52 11.12
N LEU A 224 0.87 -12.36 11.77
CA LEU A 224 1.88 -11.39 11.35
C LEU A 224 3.30 -11.93 11.46
N ALA A 225 3.61 -12.67 12.53
CA ALA A 225 4.91 -13.31 12.68
C ALA A 225 5.16 -14.37 11.59
N ALA A 226 4.14 -15.09 11.13
CA ALA A 226 4.26 -16.02 10.02
C ALA A 226 4.52 -15.28 8.70
N ARG A 227 3.81 -14.18 8.43
CA ARG A 227 4.10 -13.28 7.30
C ARG A 227 5.56 -12.82 7.33
N ASP A 228 6.02 -12.33 8.48
CA ASP A 228 7.36 -11.81 8.64
C ASP A 228 8.43 -12.88 8.41
N ARG A 229 8.21 -14.13 8.87
CA ARG A 229 9.11 -15.25 8.57
C ARG A 229 9.15 -15.60 7.08
N MET A 230 8.02 -15.51 6.37
CA MET A 230 7.98 -15.63 4.91
C MET A 230 8.85 -14.56 4.26
N LEU A 231 8.68 -13.28 4.63
CA LEU A 231 9.45 -12.17 4.08
C LEU A 231 10.96 -12.27 4.37
N VAL A 232 11.35 -12.78 5.54
CA VAL A 232 12.77 -13.05 5.87
C VAL A 232 13.37 -14.10 4.94
N ARG A 233 12.61 -15.13 4.54
CA ARG A 233 13.08 -16.15 3.58
C ARG A 233 13.18 -15.62 2.14
N HIS A 234 12.42 -14.58 1.82
CA HIS A 234 12.33 -14.00 0.47
C HIS A 234 12.76 -12.52 0.45
N PRO A 235 14.06 -12.21 0.68
CA PRO A 235 14.53 -10.84 0.87
C PRO A 235 14.45 -9.98 -0.41
N HIS A 236 14.25 -10.58 -1.57
CA HIS A 236 14.11 -9.86 -2.85
C HIS A 236 12.64 -9.76 -3.32
N LEU A 237 11.72 -10.34 -2.58
CA LEU A 237 10.30 -10.28 -2.89
C LEU A 237 9.79 -8.85 -2.82
N LYS A 238 9.16 -8.39 -3.89
CA LYS A 238 8.36 -7.16 -3.85
C LYS A 238 7.04 -7.49 -3.17
N PHE A 239 6.80 -6.90 -2.04
CA PHE A 239 5.63 -7.19 -1.22
C PHE A 239 4.80 -5.94 -1.00
N ASP A 240 3.52 -5.99 -1.35
CA ASP A 240 2.55 -4.98 -0.95
C ASP A 240 1.73 -5.51 0.22
N ALA A 241 2.01 -4.98 1.40
CA ALA A 241 1.35 -5.35 2.63
C ALA A 241 0.01 -4.59 2.70
N LEU A 242 -1.04 -5.24 2.23
CA LEU A 242 -2.36 -4.64 2.10
C LEU A 242 -2.93 -4.23 3.45
N HIS A 243 -3.85 -3.26 3.43
CA HIS A 243 -4.57 -2.81 4.62
C HIS A 243 -3.65 -2.29 5.74
N LEU A 244 -2.64 -1.45 5.37
CA LEU A 244 -1.60 -0.97 6.30
C LEU A 244 -0.84 -2.11 6.99
N ALA A 245 -0.60 -3.22 6.26
CA ALA A 245 0.07 -4.42 6.77
C ALA A 245 -0.66 -5.09 7.96
N SER A 246 -1.96 -4.83 8.14
CA SER A 246 -2.75 -5.16 9.34
C SER A 246 -2.11 -4.63 10.64
N LEU A 247 -1.43 -3.48 10.53
CA LEU A 247 -0.85 -2.69 11.62
C LEU A 247 -1.49 -1.29 11.69
N GLU A 248 -2.70 -1.17 11.18
CA GLU A 248 -3.49 0.06 10.99
C GLU A 248 -3.68 0.86 12.28
N TRP A 249 -3.66 0.19 13.41
CA TRP A 249 -3.94 0.75 14.73
C TRP A 249 -2.79 1.57 15.33
N ASP A 250 -1.55 1.42 14.79
CA ASP A 250 -0.38 2.14 15.28
C ASP A 250 0.67 2.40 14.17
N VAL A 251 0.79 3.67 13.75
CA VAL A 251 1.75 4.08 12.71
C VAL A 251 3.21 3.81 13.08
N ASP A 252 3.59 3.72 14.38
CA ASP A 252 4.96 3.39 14.77
C ASP A 252 5.24 1.89 14.59
N ARG A 253 4.25 1.02 14.77
CA ARG A 253 4.36 -0.41 14.45
C ARG A 253 4.52 -0.62 12.94
N LEU A 254 3.71 0.09 12.14
CA LEU A 254 3.84 0.05 10.69
C LEU A 254 5.19 0.61 10.23
N ALA A 255 5.68 1.69 10.85
CA ALA A 255 7.02 2.22 10.60
C ALA A 255 8.11 1.18 10.86
N ALA A 256 8.04 0.48 11.99
CA ALA A 256 9.00 -0.57 12.33
C ALA A 256 8.98 -1.74 11.31
N PHE A 257 7.79 -2.14 10.83
CA PHE A 257 7.65 -3.12 9.76
C PHE A 257 8.31 -2.64 8.45
N LEU A 258 8.01 -1.43 8.02
CA LEU A 258 8.60 -0.86 6.81
C LEU A 258 10.13 -0.68 6.93
N ASP A 259 10.66 -0.29 8.09
CA ASP A 259 12.10 -0.19 8.32
C ASP A 259 12.79 -1.57 8.29
N HIS A 260 12.10 -2.62 8.77
CA HIS A 260 12.63 -3.99 8.77
C HIS A 260 12.63 -4.65 7.39
N PHE A 261 11.60 -4.38 6.57
CA PHE A 261 11.44 -4.99 5.23
C PHE A 261 11.57 -3.93 4.12
N PRO A 262 12.79 -3.65 3.61
CA PRO A 262 13.03 -2.57 2.65
C PRO A 262 12.32 -2.74 1.31
N ASN A 263 11.95 -3.95 0.92
CA ASN A 263 11.23 -4.25 -0.32
C ASN A 263 9.70 -4.33 -0.15
N ALA A 264 9.19 -4.12 1.06
CA ALA A 264 7.75 -4.03 1.30
C ALA A 264 7.22 -2.62 1.09
N SER A 265 6.03 -2.49 0.54
CA SER A 265 5.16 -1.32 0.53
C SER A 265 3.93 -1.62 1.37
N ALA A 266 3.09 -0.64 1.61
CA ALA A 266 1.79 -0.87 2.22
C ALA A 266 0.73 0.00 1.55
N ASP A 267 -0.47 -0.54 1.34
CA ASP A 267 -1.60 0.22 0.85
C ASP A 267 -2.48 0.75 2.00
N LEU A 268 -3.31 1.74 1.68
CA LEU A 268 -4.24 2.39 2.63
C LEU A 268 -5.64 1.74 2.60
N ALA A 269 -5.84 0.70 1.80
CA ALA A 269 -7.13 0.09 1.50
C ALA A 269 -7.95 -0.22 2.75
N ALA A 270 -9.19 0.24 2.79
CA ALA A 270 -10.15 0.07 3.88
C ALA A 270 -9.66 0.50 5.28
N ARG A 271 -8.46 1.08 5.42
CA ARG A 271 -7.87 1.39 6.72
C ARG A 271 -7.52 2.87 6.92
N LEU A 272 -7.87 3.73 5.95
CA LEU A 272 -7.63 5.17 6.08
C LEU A 272 -8.34 5.75 7.31
N VAL A 273 -9.52 5.23 7.65
CA VAL A 273 -10.29 5.58 8.85
C VAL A 273 -9.50 5.37 10.16
N HIS A 274 -8.61 4.39 10.23
CA HIS A 274 -7.75 4.18 11.39
C HIS A 274 -6.64 5.23 11.49
N LEU A 275 -6.16 5.74 10.35
CA LEU A 275 -5.26 6.90 10.33
C LEU A 275 -5.98 8.18 10.74
N GLU A 276 -7.23 8.37 10.31
CA GLU A 276 -8.09 9.48 10.76
C GLU A 276 -8.32 9.43 12.27
N TYR A 277 -8.60 8.24 12.81
CA TYR A 277 -8.77 8.02 14.25
C TYR A 277 -7.50 8.37 15.05
N GLN A 278 -6.32 8.01 14.54
CA GLN A 278 -5.03 8.40 15.15
C GLN A 278 -4.79 9.91 14.98
N ALA A 279 -5.07 10.48 13.80
CA ALA A 279 -4.90 11.90 13.51
C ALA A 279 -5.82 12.80 14.37
N ALA A 280 -7.02 12.33 14.73
CA ALA A 280 -7.91 13.03 15.66
C ALA A 280 -7.29 13.23 17.06
N ARG A 281 -6.22 12.49 17.39
CA ARG A 281 -5.48 12.56 18.65
C ARG A 281 -4.11 13.22 18.50
N ASP A 282 -3.39 12.84 17.45
CA ASP A 282 -2.06 13.34 17.14
C ASP A 282 -1.84 13.45 15.61
N PRO A 283 -2.36 14.51 14.99
CA PRO A 283 -2.23 14.71 13.54
C PRO A 283 -0.78 14.90 13.11
N ALA A 284 0.08 15.45 13.97
CA ALA A 284 1.50 15.67 13.66
C ALA A 284 2.25 14.34 13.51
N ARG A 285 1.95 13.35 14.37
CA ARG A 285 2.53 12.00 14.31
C ARG A 285 2.13 11.29 13.02
N VAL A 286 0.84 11.26 12.68
CA VAL A 286 0.35 10.62 11.45
C VAL A 286 0.92 11.30 10.21
N ARG A 287 0.93 12.64 10.19
CA ARG A 287 1.52 13.41 9.08
C ARG A 287 3.01 13.12 8.91
N ALA A 288 3.77 13.09 9.99
CA ALA A 288 5.21 12.79 9.96
C ALA A 288 5.48 11.36 9.45
N PHE A 289 4.66 10.38 9.83
CA PHE A 289 4.73 9.01 9.33
C PHE A 289 4.51 8.97 7.81
N LEU A 290 3.43 9.57 7.28
CA LEU A 290 3.14 9.58 5.85
C LEU A 290 4.22 10.28 5.03
N ILE A 291 4.80 11.36 5.54
CA ILE A 291 5.93 12.05 4.89
C ILE A 291 7.18 11.17 4.91
N ARG A 292 7.50 10.53 6.04
CA ARG A 292 8.70 9.68 6.15
C ARG A 292 8.64 8.48 5.21
N TYR A 293 7.48 7.84 5.09
CA TYR A 293 7.31 6.63 4.27
C TYR A 293 6.63 6.91 2.94
N GLN A 294 6.61 8.16 2.48
CA GLN A 294 5.95 8.61 1.25
C GLN A 294 6.30 7.82 -0.01
N ASP A 295 7.47 7.18 -0.04
CA ASP A 295 7.92 6.35 -1.17
C ASP A 295 7.49 4.88 -1.07
N ARG A 296 6.77 4.51 -0.01
CA ARG A 296 6.43 3.14 0.34
C ARG A 296 4.93 2.89 0.56
N LEU A 297 4.13 3.95 0.48
CA LEU A 297 2.70 3.90 0.73
C LEU A 297 1.93 4.12 -0.57
N LEU A 298 0.82 3.37 -0.76
CA LEU A 298 -0.04 3.46 -1.93
C LEU A 298 -1.46 3.86 -1.50
N TYR A 299 -2.04 4.83 -2.20
CA TYR A 299 -3.46 5.09 -2.05
C TYR A 299 -4.27 3.91 -2.61
N ALA A 300 -5.25 3.49 -1.86
CA ALA A 300 -6.14 2.38 -2.18
C ALA A 300 -7.42 2.49 -1.35
N SER A 301 -8.57 2.11 -1.91
CA SER A 301 -9.86 2.23 -1.25
C SER A 301 -10.43 0.92 -0.72
N ASP A 302 -10.17 -0.20 -1.40
CA ASP A 302 -10.81 -1.51 -1.21
C ASP A 302 -12.28 -1.54 -1.68
N TYR A 303 -12.70 -0.60 -2.54
CA TYR A 303 -14.07 -0.61 -3.02
C TYR A 303 -14.37 -1.82 -3.89
N SER A 304 -15.49 -2.47 -3.60
CA SER A 304 -16.08 -3.50 -4.45
C SER A 304 -17.13 -2.90 -5.37
N TYR A 305 -17.16 -3.35 -6.62
CA TYR A 305 -18.18 -2.98 -7.60
C TYR A 305 -18.53 -4.16 -8.49
N GLY A 306 -19.79 -4.52 -8.51
CA GLY A 306 -20.31 -5.62 -9.29
C GLY A 306 -21.59 -5.27 -10.05
N PRO A 307 -22.21 -6.22 -10.76
CA PRO A 307 -23.44 -5.99 -11.52
C PRO A 307 -24.61 -5.51 -10.67
N ALA A 308 -24.63 -5.83 -9.37
CA ALA A 308 -25.64 -5.37 -8.43
C ALA A 308 -25.48 -3.88 -8.02
N ASP A 309 -24.27 -3.31 -8.16
CA ASP A 309 -23.91 -1.97 -7.71
C ASP A 309 -24.06 -0.89 -8.80
N GLY A 310 -24.79 -1.21 -9.85
CA GLY A 310 -24.91 -0.35 -11.05
C GLY A 310 -25.84 0.85 -10.88
N ASP A 311 -26.33 1.17 -9.67
CA ASP A 311 -27.19 2.31 -9.41
C ASP A 311 -26.41 3.63 -9.19
N ASP A 312 -27.12 4.75 -9.25
CA ASP A 312 -26.53 6.07 -9.07
C ASP A 312 -26.04 6.30 -7.65
N ALA A 313 -26.64 5.65 -6.66
CA ALA A 313 -26.29 5.80 -5.25
C ALA A 313 -24.93 5.14 -4.94
N ALA A 314 -24.68 3.94 -5.45
CA ALA A 314 -23.40 3.26 -5.28
C ALA A 314 -22.25 4.06 -5.92
N LEU A 315 -22.45 4.59 -7.14
CA LEU A 315 -21.44 5.41 -7.81
C LEU A 315 -21.20 6.74 -7.10
N ALA A 316 -22.26 7.36 -6.56
CA ALA A 316 -22.13 8.58 -5.76
C ALA A 316 -21.37 8.31 -4.45
N ALA A 317 -21.57 7.14 -3.83
CA ALA A 317 -20.83 6.73 -2.63
C ALA A 317 -19.33 6.54 -2.93
N VAL A 318 -18.98 5.89 -4.03
CA VAL A 318 -17.58 5.74 -4.48
C VAL A 318 -16.92 7.11 -4.69
N HIS A 319 -17.58 8.02 -5.42
CA HIS A 319 -17.08 9.38 -5.63
C HIS A 319 -16.89 10.13 -4.30
N ALA A 320 -17.90 10.07 -3.43
CA ALA A 320 -17.86 10.75 -2.14
C ALA A 320 -16.72 10.22 -1.24
N GLY A 321 -16.49 8.91 -1.24
CA GLY A 321 -15.37 8.29 -0.52
C GLY A 321 -14.02 8.74 -1.04
N TRP A 322 -13.77 8.64 -2.36
CA TRP A 322 -12.52 9.14 -2.95
C TRP A 322 -12.27 10.62 -2.65
N LEU A 323 -13.32 11.45 -2.66
CA LEU A 323 -13.21 12.86 -2.33
C LEU A 323 -12.96 13.10 -0.83
N ALA A 324 -13.53 12.30 0.06
CA ALA A 324 -13.27 12.37 1.50
C ALA A 324 -11.80 12.02 1.81
N ASP A 325 -11.29 10.94 1.22
CA ASP A 325 -9.89 10.52 1.35
C ASP A 325 -8.92 11.60 0.84
N TRP A 326 -9.25 12.22 -0.30
CA TRP A 326 -8.48 13.35 -0.81
C TRP A 326 -8.46 14.52 0.16
N ARG A 327 -9.63 14.88 0.72
CA ARG A 327 -9.72 15.96 1.71
C ARG A 327 -8.88 15.68 2.93
N PHE A 328 -8.89 14.45 3.43
CA PHE A 328 -8.08 14.05 4.57
C PHE A 328 -6.58 14.16 4.29
N LEU A 329 -6.13 13.64 3.16
CA LEU A 329 -4.70 13.58 2.85
C LEU A 329 -4.15 14.94 2.35
N ALA A 330 -4.87 15.63 1.45
CA ALA A 330 -4.35 16.76 0.70
C ALA A 330 -4.69 18.13 1.28
N THR A 331 -5.69 18.24 2.15
CA THR A 331 -6.16 19.54 2.67
C THR A 331 -6.05 19.64 4.19
N ASP A 332 -6.22 20.84 4.74
CA ASP A 332 -6.31 21.12 6.19
C ASP A 332 -7.75 21.40 6.65
N LEU A 333 -8.73 21.04 5.84
CA LEU A 333 -10.14 21.31 6.12
C LEU A 333 -10.60 20.58 7.38
N PRO A 334 -11.53 21.19 8.16
CA PRO A 334 -12.19 20.49 9.27
C PRO A 334 -13.02 19.33 8.73
N MET A 335 -12.94 18.19 9.40
CA MET A 335 -13.61 16.95 9.05
C MET A 335 -14.31 16.34 10.26
N ALA A 336 -15.35 15.58 9.99
CA ALA A 336 -16.04 14.74 10.96
C ALA A 336 -16.51 13.46 10.24
N THR A 337 -16.64 12.39 11.01
CA THR A 337 -17.06 11.08 10.52
C THR A 337 -18.06 10.46 11.49
N THR A 338 -18.81 9.47 11.04
CA THR A 338 -19.64 8.61 11.90
C THR A 338 -18.86 7.48 12.56
N GLU A 339 -17.60 7.28 12.14
CA GLU A 339 -16.74 6.19 12.61
C GLU A 339 -16.28 6.34 14.06
N PHE A 340 -16.10 7.60 14.49
CA PHE A 340 -15.72 7.96 15.85
C PHE A 340 -16.18 9.39 16.19
N ALA A 341 -16.22 9.72 17.48
CA ALA A 341 -16.88 10.95 17.94
C ALA A 341 -16.05 12.23 17.81
N GLN A 342 -14.71 12.12 17.73
CA GLN A 342 -13.83 13.29 17.74
C GLN A 342 -13.77 13.93 16.35
N PRO A 343 -13.99 15.26 16.21
CA PRO A 343 -13.67 15.98 14.98
C PRO A 343 -12.16 16.01 14.76
N PHE A 344 -11.75 16.11 13.49
CA PHE A 344 -10.35 16.16 13.11
C PHE A 344 -10.16 17.11 11.92
N HIS A 345 -8.93 17.25 11.46
CA HIS A 345 -8.59 18.01 10.27
C HIS A 345 -7.86 17.14 9.27
N GLY A 346 -7.91 17.51 8.02
CA GLY A 346 -7.05 16.93 7.00
C GLY A 346 -5.56 17.17 7.33
N LEU A 347 -4.71 16.31 6.79
CA LEU A 347 -3.27 16.27 7.13
C LEU A 347 -2.44 17.29 6.36
N HIS A 348 -3.01 17.93 5.33
CA HIS A 348 -2.32 18.92 4.49
C HIS A 348 -0.93 18.43 4.07
N LEU A 349 -0.88 17.27 3.43
CA LEU A 349 0.37 16.69 2.95
C LEU A 349 0.92 17.52 1.78
N PRO A 350 2.24 17.70 1.68
CA PRO A 350 2.85 18.35 0.53
C PRO A 350 2.45 17.70 -0.81
N ARG A 351 2.33 18.50 -1.84
CA ARG A 351 1.97 18.04 -3.18
C ARG A 351 2.85 16.88 -3.66
N SER A 352 4.15 16.94 -3.40
CA SER A 352 5.09 15.86 -3.74
C SER A 352 4.79 14.53 -3.03
N VAL A 353 4.25 14.58 -1.81
CA VAL A 353 3.81 13.40 -1.06
C VAL A 353 2.52 12.85 -1.66
N ILE A 354 1.54 13.71 -1.94
CA ILE A 354 0.26 13.33 -2.56
C ILE A 354 0.50 12.67 -3.94
N ASP A 355 1.37 13.25 -4.77
CA ASP A 355 1.71 12.68 -6.09
C ASP A 355 2.28 11.26 -5.97
N LYS A 356 3.11 11.00 -4.95
CA LYS A 356 3.67 9.68 -4.67
C LYS A 356 2.61 8.69 -4.20
N LEU A 357 1.82 9.06 -3.18
CA LEU A 357 0.79 8.19 -2.63
C LEU A 357 -0.25 7.80 -3.69
N TYR A 358 -0.75 8.79 -4.43
CA TYR A 358 -1.84 8.58 -5.38
C TYR A 358 -1.40 8.07 -6.75
N ARG A 359 -0.09 8.10 -7.10
CA ARG A 359 0.30 7.78 -8.47
C ARG A 359 1.67 7.12 -8.60
N ASP A 360 2.72 7.82 -8.13
CA ASP A 360 4.08 7.49 -8.54
C ASP A 360 4.56 6.16 -7.95
N ASN A 361 4.13 5.86 -6.71
CA ASN A 361 4.46 4.60 -6.05
C ASN A 361 3.79 3.41 -6.74
N ALA A 362 2.51 3.52 -7.09
CA ALA A 362 1.80 2.47 -7.83
C ALA A 362 2.46 2.22 -9.20
N LYS A 363 2.81 3.28 -9.94
CA LYS A 363 3.54 3.14 -11.22
C LYS A 363 4.92 2.48 -11.06
N ARG A 364 5.63 2.78 -9.98
CA ARG A 364 6.94 2.19 -9.70
C ARG A 364 6.82 0.73 -9.28
N LEU A 365 5.83 0.39 -8.43
CA LEU A 365 5.64 -0.95 -7.91
C LEU A 365 5.12 -1.90 -9.02
N PHE A 366 4.22 -1.41 -9.87
CA PHE A 366 3.58 -2.16 -10.95
C PHE A 366 3.98 -1.60 -12.34
N PRO A 367 5.25 -1.77 -12.76
CA PRO A 367 5.73 -1.21 -14.02
C PRO A 367 4.94 -1.77 -15.21
N GLY A 368 4.51 -0.89 -16.11
CA GLY A 368 3.73 -1.26 -17.30
C GLY A 368 2.24 -1.49 -17.08
N ALA A 369 1.75 -1.44 -15.84
CA ALA A 369 0.32 -1.64 -15.53
C ALA A 369 -0.59 -0.65 -16.28
N TRP A 370 -0.18 0.61 -16.37
CA TRP A 370 -0.96 1.69 -17.00
C TRP A 370 -0.30 2.30 -18.23
N GLY A 371 0.65 1.60 -18.83
CA GLY A 371 1.43 2.09 -19.96
C GLY A 371 2.56 3.06 -19.53
N SER A 372 3.41 3.40 -20.48
CA SER A 372 4.50 4.36 -20.28
C SER A 372 3.99 5.79 -20.32
#